data_4710ece85f03e6095ce1d502b6dc9ce1
#
_entry.id   4710ece85f03e6095ce1d502b6dc9ce1
#
_cell.length_a   1.000
_cell.length_b   1.000
_cell.length_c   1.000
_cell.angle_alpha   90.00
_cell.angle_beta   90.00
_cell.angle_gamma   90.00
#
_symmetry.space_group_name_H-M   'P 1'
#
loop_
_entity.id
_entity.type
_entity.pdbx_description
1 polymer ?
#
loop_
_entity_poly.entity_id
_entity_poly.type
_entity_poly.pdbx_seq_one_letter_code
_entity_poly.pdbx_strand_id
1 'polypeptide(L)'
;MTSVTRKGIRIMAEIISGKVVSAAKREELKERVKALNEKGISTGLAVIIVGNNSASRVYVNNKKKGCEEIGVTSFEYALPEETSEAELLSLINELNNDNRVDGILCQLPLPKHIDEKVILNSIDPAKDVDAFHPVNVGHIMIGDFTFLPCTPAGIME
;
A
#
# COMPACT_ATOMS: atom_id res chain seq x y z
N MET A 1 -18.73 19.43 -58.21
CA MET A 1 -19.01 18.46 -57.13
C MET A 1 -17.67 17.99 -56.57
N THR A 2 -17.19 18.63 -55.54
CA THR A 2 -15.90 18.34 -54.89
C THR A 2 -16.12 17.37 -53.75
N SER A 3 -15.64 16.15 -53.94
CA SER A 3 -15.65 15.09 -52.94
C SER A 3 -14.61 15.43 -51.86
N VAL A 4 -15.09 15.79 -50.64
CA VAL A 4 -14.24 15.93 -49.46
C VAL A 4 -14.11 14.55 -48.83
N THR A 5 -13.02 13.87 -49.08
CA THR A 5 -12.62 12.66 -48.35
C THR A 5 -12.13 13.06 -46.98
N ARG A 6 -12.96 12.92 -45.97
CA ARG A 6 -12.53 12.92 -44.57
C ARG A 6 -11.58 11.72 -44.38
N LYS A 7 -10.28 11.95 -44.26
CA LYS A 7 -9.34 10.97 -43.72
C LYS A 7 -9.84 10.62 -42.30
N GLY A 8 -10.48 9.46 -42.15
CA GLY A 8 -10.90 8.96 -40.86
C GLY A 8 -9.67 8.66 -40.04
N ILE A 9 -9.45 9.43 -38.99
CA ILE A 9 -8.54 9.05 -37.90
C ILE A 9 -9.16 7.81 -37.30
N ARG A 10 -8.59 6.65 -37.58
CA ARG A 10 -8.94 5.40 -36.89
C ARG A 10 -8.35 5.50 -35.52
N ILE A 11 -9.12 6.00 -34.55
CA ILE A 11 -8.78 5.90 -33.11
C ILE A 11 -8.95 4.42 -32.81
N MET A 12 -7.84 3.68 -32.75
CA MET A 12 -7.84 2.32 -32.27
C MET A 12 -7.95 2.40 -30.76
N ALA A 13 -8.92 1.71 -30.17
CA ALA A 13 -9.01 1.58 -28.72
C ALA A 13 -7.76 0.85 -28.23
N GLU A 14 -7.10 1.42 -27.24
CA GLU A 14 -5.97 0.79 -26.56
C GLU A 14 -6.48 0.04 -25.33
N ILE A 15 -6.00 -1.18 -25.13
CA ILE A 15 -6.33 -1.96 -23.94
C ILE A 15 -5.34 -1.57 -22.84
N ILE A 16 -5.84 -0.90 -21.80
CA ILE A 16 -5.06 -0.59 -20.61
C ILE A 16 -4.87 -1.90 -19.82
N SER A 17 -3.65 -2.41 -19.80
CA SER A 17 -3.31 -3.66 -19.11
C SER A 17 -2.69 -3.37 -17.74
N GLY A 18 -3.41 -3.66 -16.66
CA GLY A 18 -2.89 -3.52 -15.30
C GLY A 18 -1.60 -4.33 -15.03
N LYS A 19 -1.38 -5.43 -15.77
CA LYS A 19 -0.11 -6.18 -15.69
C LYS A 19 1.07 -5.37 -16.24
N VAL A 20 0.87 -4.68 -17.36
CA VAL A 20 1.92 -3.87 -18.00
C VAL A 20 2.21 -2.65 -17.12
N VAL A 21 1.17 -1.95 -16.66
CA VAL A 21 1.31 -0.78 -15.78
C VAL A 21 2.01 -1.15 -14.49
N SER A 22 1.57 -2.22 -13.81
CA SER A 22 2.19 -2.64 -12.54
C SER A 22 3.64 -3.12 -12.70
N ALA A 23 3.98 -3.76 -13.81
CA ALA A 23 5.37 -4.15 -14.09
C ALA A 23 6.27 -2.92 -14.28
N ALA A 24 5.81 -1.94 -15.07
CA ALA A 24 6.55 -0.69 -15.27
C ALA A 24 6.77 0.07 -13.96
N LYS A 25 5.73 0.14 -13.11
CA LYS A 25 5.85 0.77 -11.77
C LYS A 25 6.81 0.02 -10.84
N ARG A 26 6.87 -1.31 -10.90
CA ARG A 26 7.83 -2.06 -10.10
C ARG A 26 9.27 -1.80 -10.54
N GLU A 27 9.54 -1.72 -11.81
CA GLU A 27 10.89 -1.36 -12.30
C GLU A 27 11.29 0.06 -11.85
N GLU A 28 10.39 1.04 -11.95
CA GLU A 28 10.63 2.40 -11.42
C GLU A 28 10.95 2.36 -9.92
N LEU A 29 10.13 1.66 -9.13
CA LEU A 29 10.32 1.55 -7.67
C LEU A 29 11.63 0.84 -7.32
N LYS A 30 12.00 -0.21 -8.05
CA LYS A 30 13.24 -0.96 -7.87
C LYS A 30 14.48 -0.05 -8.02
N GLU A 31 14.50 0.78 -9.04
CA GLU A 31 15.59 1.75 -9.22
C GLU A 31 15.61 2.80 -8.09
N ARG A 32 14.46 3.25 -7.62
CA ARG A 32 14.38 4.19 -6.47
C ARG A 32 14.87 3.54 -5.18
N VAL A 33 14.46 2.31 -4.88
CA VAL A 33 14.92 1.56 -3.69
C VAL A 33 16.42 1.31 -3.76
N LYS A 34 16.94 0.93 -4.92
CA LYS A 34 18.39 0.76 -5.15
C LYS A 34 19.16 2.05 -4.84
N ALA A 35 18.68 3.19 -5.34
CA ALA A 35 19.31 4.49 -5.10
C ALA A 35 19.29 4.91 -3.61
N LEU A 36 18.28 4.49 -2.82
CA LEU A 36 18.23 4.66 -1.38
C LEU A 36 19.25 3.75 -0.68
N ASN A 37 19.30 2.47 -1.07
CA ASN A 37 20.24 1.51 -0.50
C ASN A 37 21.72 1.93 -0.74
N GLU A 38 22.04 2.50 -1.90
CA GLU A 38 23.37 3.05 -2.20
C GLU A 38 23.75 4.22 -1.27
N LYS A 39 22.78 4.90 -0.69
CA LYS A 39 22.96 5.94 0.34
C LYS A 39 22.94 5.40 1.77
N GLY A 40 22.86 4.08 1.94
CA GLY A 40 22.77 3.44 3.25
C GLY A 40 21.38 3.52 3.89
N ILE A 41 20.33 3.87 3.12
CA ILE A 41 18.95 3.96 3.58
C ILE A 41 18.24 2.67 3.16
N SER A 42 17.89 1.82 4.13
CA SER A 42 17.03 0.66 3.91
C SER A 42 15.57 1.04 4.06
N THR A 43 14.70 0.40 3.28
CA THR A 43 13.25 0.63 3.33
C THR A 43 12.53 -0.58 3.90
N GLY A 44 11.57 -0.37 4.79
CA GLY A 44 10.84 -1.43 5.49
C GLY A 44 9.34 -1.21 5.56
N LEU A 45 8.58 -2.25 5.21
CA LEU A 45 7.12 -2.29 5.32
C LEU A 45 6.68 -3.36 6.32
N ALA A 46 6.01 -2.97 7.38
CA ALA A 46 5.34 -3.88 8.29
C ALA A 46 3.91 -4.18 7.78
N VAL A 47 3.59 -5.45 7.64
CA VAL A 47 2.26 -5.92 7.24
C VAL A 47 1.68 -6.77 8.36
N ILE A 48 0.60 -6.30 8.95
CA ILE A 48 -0.11 -6.99 10.04
C ILE A 48 -1.34 -7.67 9.47
N ILE A 49 -1.55 -8.92 9.83
CA ILE A 49 -2.79 -9.66 9.55
C ILE A 49 -3.23 -10.38 10.83
N VAL A 50 -4.50 -10.25 11.19
CA VAL A 50 -5.10 -10.93 12.34
C VAL A 50 -6.10 -11.96 11.85
N GLY A 51 -5.94 -13.20 12.31
CA GLY A 51 -6.77 -14.34 11.90
C GLY A 51 -6.36 -14.95 10.55
N ASN A 52 -7.23 -15.83 10.04
CA ASN A 52 -6.95 -16.69 8.90
C ASN A 52 -7.88 -16.44 7.69
N ASN A 53 -8.31 -15.20 7.47
CA ASN A 53 -9.09 -14.88 6.28
C ASN A 53 -8.28 -15.17 5.01
N SER A 54 -8.77 -16.11 4.19
CA SER A 54 -8.06 -16.59 2.99
C SER A 54 -7.83 -15.50 1.94
N ALA A 55 -8.81 -14.59 1.77
CA ALA A 55 -8.67 -13.47 0.84
C ALA A 55 -7.58 -12.49 1.31
N SER A 56 -7.61 -12.13 2.61
CA SER A 56 -6.58 -11.28 3.22
C SER A 56 -5.18 -11.88 3.08
N ARG A 57 -5.05 -13.20 3.26
CA ARG A 57 -3.78 -13.92 3.10
C ARG A 57 -3.22 -13.81 1.68
N VAL A 58 -4.07 -13.89 0.64
CA VAL A 58 -3.63 -13.68 -0.75
C VAL A 58 -3.06 -12.27 -0.95
N TYR A 59 -3.72 -11.23 -0.40
CA TYR A 59 -3.23 -9.86 -0.49
C TYR A 59 -1.90 -9.66 0.22
N VAL A 60 -1.75 -10.20 1.44
CA VAL A 60 -0.47 -10.15 2.19
C VAL A 60 0.66 -10.83 1.41
N ASN A 61 0.40 -12.03 0.87
CA ASN A 61 1.40 -12.76 0.07
C ASN A 61 1.81 -11.99 -1.19
N ASN A 62 0.87 -11.33 -1.87
CA ASN A 62 1.16 -10.53 -3.05
C ASN A 62 1.97 -9.26 -2.69
N LYS A 63 1.66 -8.61 -1.56
CA LYS A 63 2.44 -7.48 -1.05
C LYS A 63 3.87 -7.88 -0.72
N LYS A 64 4.04 -9.02 -0.01
CA LYS A 64 5.37 -9.56 0.31
C LYS A 64 6.20 -9.82 -0.95
N LYS A 65 5.63 -10.51 -1.95
CA LYS A 65 6.32 -10.74 -3.23
C LYS A 65 6.67 -9.43 -3.93
N GLY A 66 5.77 -8.44 -3.91
CA GLY A 66 6.04 -7.12 -4.48
C GLY A 66 7.20 -6.41 -3.78
N CYS A 67 7.28 -6.46 -2.45
CA CYS A 67 8.39 -5.92 -1.67
C CYS A 67 9.71 -6.63 -2.02
N GLU A 68 9.71 -7.96 -2.05
CA GLU A 68 10.88 -8.77 -2.42
C GLU A 68 11.39 -8.42 -3.83
N GLU A 69 10.47 -8.24 -4.79
CA GLU A 69 10.80 -7.90 -6.18
C GLU A 69 11.49 -6.54 -6.31
N ILE A 70 11.06 -5.56 -5.53
CA ILE A 70 11.60 -4.18 -5.59
C ILE A 70 12.71 -3.89 -4.58
N GLY A 71 13.02 -4.84 -3.69
CA GLY A 71 14.10 -4.71 -2.70
C GLY A 71 13.70 -4.01 -1.39
N VAL A 72 12.39 -3.90 -1.09
CA VAL A 72 11.87 -3.43 0.20
C VAL A 72 11.83 -4.59 1.20
N THR A 73 12.30 -4.37 2.42
CA THR A 73 12.20 -5.36 3.49
C THR A 73 10.74 -5.47 3.96
N SER A 74 10.16 -6.67 3.89
CA SER A 74 8.79 -6.92 4.37
C SER A 74 8.83 -7.62 5.72
N PHE A 75 8.24 -6.99 6.75
CA PHE A 75 8.05 -7.55 8.09
C PHE A 75 6.60 -8.03 8.20
N GLU A 76 6.37 -9.33 8.22
CA GLU A 76 5.04 -9.91 8.33
C GLU A 76 4.73 -10.27 9.79
N TYR A 77 3.61 -9.77 10.29
CA TYR A 77 3.07 -10.05 11.62
C TYR A 77 1.73 -10.77 11.46
N ALA A 78 1.79 -12.10 11.44
CA ALA A 78 0.60 -12.95 11.37
C ALA A 78 0.14 -13.31 12.79
N LEU A 79 -0.92 -12.66 13.24
CA LEU A 79 -1.46 -12.81 14.59
C LEU A 79 -2.65 -13.78 14.60
N PRO A 80 -2.83 -14.55 15.70
CA PRO A 80 -4.01 -15.39 15.88
C PRO A 80 -5.31 -14.57 15.85
N GLU A 81 -6.43 -15.24 15.55
CA GLU A 81 -7.74 -14.59 15.53
C GLU A 81 -8.18 -14.10 16.91
N GLU A 82 -7.70 -14.76 17.95
CA GLU A 82 -7.97 -14.45 19.36
C GLU A 82 -7.14 -13.27 19.90
N THR A 83 -6.23 -12.73 19.10
CA THR A 83 -5.40 -11.56 19.49
C THR A 83 -6.30 -10.44 19.99
N SER A 84 -6.02 -9.96 21.20
CA SER A 84 -6.76 -8.85 21.79
C SER A 84 -6.42 -7.52 21.13
N GLU A 85 -7.34 -6.56 21.21
CA GLU A 85 -7.10 -5.19 20.77
C GLU A 85 -5.88 -4.56 21.45
N ALA A 86 -5.69 -4.83 22.76
CA ALA A 86 -4.54 -4.32 23.52
C ALA A 86 -3.19 -4.86 23.01
N GLU A 87 -3.13 -6.15 22.66
CA GLU A 87 -1.92 -6.76 22.09
C GLU A 87 -1.62 -6.17 20.71
N LEU A 88 -2.64 -5.97 19.86
CA LEU A 88 -2.46 -5.35 18.56
C LEU A 88 -2.02 -3.88 18.66
N LEU A 89 -2.59 -3.11 19.60
CA LEU A 89 -2.15 -1.75 19.89
C LEU A 89 -0.70 -1.69 20.39
N SER A 90 -0.29 -2.64 21.24
CA SER A 90 1.11 -2.74 21.68
C SER A 90 2.06 -2.97 20.51
N LEU A 91 1.74 -3.89 19.61
CA LEU A 91 2.52 -4.15 18.43
C LEU A 91 2.61 -2.90 17.53
N ILE A 92 1.50 -2.21 17.29
CA ILE A 92 1.51 -0.99 16.46
C ILE A 92 2.39 0.09 17.10
N ASN A 93 2.31 0.25 18.43
CA ASN A 93 3.18 1.20 19.13
C ASN A 93 4.67 0.84 19.00
N GLU A 94 5.03 -0.44 19.06
CA GLU A 94 6.40 -0.90 18.78
C GLU A 94 6.84 -0.55 17.36
N LEU A 95 5.99 -0.80 16.36
CA LEU A 95 6.27 -0.54 14.96
C LEU A 95 6.35 0.97 14.65
N ASN A 96 5.53 1.79 15.29
CA ASN A 96 5.61 3.24 15.19
C ASN A 96 6.99 3.76 15.62
N ASN A 97 7.61 3.10 16.62
CA ASN A 97 8.92 3.47 17.18
C ASN A 97 10.09 2.69 16.56
N ASP A 98 9.85 1.73 15.67
CA ASP A 98 10.92 0.98 14.99
C ASP A 98 11.44 1.76 13.78
N ASN A 99 12.70 2.17 13.84
CA ASN A 99 13.37 2.90 12.76
C ASN A 99 13.64 2.04 11.50
N ARG A 100 13.41 0.73 11.56
CA ARG A 100 13.52 -0.17 10.39
C ARG A 100 12.22 -0.23 9.60
N VAL A 101 11.14 0.32 10.14
CA VAL A 101 9.79 0.31 9.57
C VAL A 101 9.43 1.71 9.12
N ASP A 102 9.35 1.92 7.82
CA ASP A 102 8.95 3.18 7.19
C ASP A 102 7.45 3.24 6.90
N GLY A 103 6.81 2.07 6.78
CA GLY A 103 5.37 1.97 6.54
C GLY A 103 4.74 0.84 7.33
N ILE A 104 3.50 1.07 7.78
CA ILE A 104 2.68 0.08 8.50
C ILE A 104 1.38 -0.11 7.72
N LEU A 105 1.04 -1.36 7.48
CA LEU A 105 -0.20 -1.77 6.84
C LEU A 105 -0.90 -2.79 7.74
N CYS A 106 -2.09 -2.45 8.23
CA CYS A 106 -2.96 -3.38 8.94
C CYS A 106 -4.03 -3.90 7.98
N GLN A 107 -3.92 -5.19 7.60
CA GLN A 107 -4.81 -5.79 6.62
C GLN A 107 -6.22 -5.98 7.18
N LEU A 108 -7.19 -5.30 6.58
CA LEU A 108 -8.61 -5.45 6.89
C LEU A 108 -9.23 -6.64 6.14
N PRO A 109 -10.35 -7.19 6.64
CA PRO A 109 -11.03 -6.85 7.89
C PRO A 109 -10.33 -7.44 9.13
N LEU A 110 -10.52 -6.82 10.28
CA LEU A 110 -10.11 -7.33 11.58
C LEU A 110 -11.21 -8.24 12.19
N PRO A 111 -10.88 -9.12 13.18
CA PRO A 111 -11.86 -9.83 13.97
C PRO A 111 -12.84 -8.88 14.66
N LYS A 112 -14.12 -9.29 14.80
CA LYS A 112 -15.22 -8.44 15.30
C LYS A 112 -15.02 -7.86 16.71
N HIS A 113 -14.16 -8.44 17.52
CA HIS A 113 -13.86 -7.98 18.88
C HIS A 113 -12.81 -6.86 18.93
N ILE A 114 -12.22 -6.50 17.79
CA ILE A 114 -11.25 -5.42 17.64
C ILE A 114 -11.94 -4.26 16.91
N ASP A 115 -11.84 -3.07 17.46
CA ASP A 115 -12.33 -1.86 16.79
C ASP A 115 -11.33 -1.38 15.73
N GLU A 116 -11.66 -1.61 14.45
CA GLU A 116 -10.81 -1.21 13.32
C GLU A 116 -10.44 0.28 13.36
N LYS A 117 -11.37 1.13 13.81
CA LYS A 117 -11.15 2.57 13.88
C LYS A 117 -10.11 2.93 14.94
N VAL A 118 -10.13 2.26 16.08
CA VAL A 118 -9.12 2.44 17.13
C VAL A 118 -7.74 2.04 16.62
N ILE A 119 -7.66 0.88 15.93
CA ILE A 119 -6.42 0.37 15.36
C ILE A 119 -5.86 1.30 14.30
N LEU A 120 -6.67 1.70 13.31
CA LEU A 120 -6.20 2.57 12.23
C LEU A 120 -5.74 3.94 12.74
N ASN A 121 -6.40 4.48 13.78
CA ASN A 121 -6.02 5.73 14.41
C ASN A 121 -4.75 5.63 15.29
N SER A 122 -4.29 4.43 15.61
CA SER A 122 -3.08 4.21 16.41
C SER A 122 -1.79 4.13 15.56
N ILE A 123 -1.93 3.96 14.25
CA ILE A 123 -0.80 4.00 13.32
C ILE A 123 -0.31 5.44 13.20
N ASP A 124 1.02 5.65 13.29
CA ASP A 124 1.59 6.98 13.02
C ASP A 124 1.20 7.45 11.60
N PRO A 125 0.56 8.63 11.45
CA PRO A 125 0.22 9.16 10.14
C PRO A 125 1.39 9.18 9.13
N ALA A 126 2.62 9.34 9.61
CA ALA A 126 3.82 9.31 8.78
C ALA A 126 4.18 7.90 8.28
N LYS A 127 3.61 6.84 8.89
CA LYS A 127 3.80 5.44 8.52
C LYS A 127 2.53 4.76 7.98
N ASP A 128 1.39 5.45 7.95
CA ASP A 128 0.10 4.95 7.44
C ASP A 128 0.09 4.94 5.92
N VAL A 129 0.58 3.87 5.31
CA VAL A 129 0.71 3.75 3.85
C VAL A 129 -0.61 3.53 3.11
N ASP A 130 -1.70 3.21 3.82
CA ASP A 130 -3.05 3.11 3.24
C ASP A 130 -3.84 4.44 3.33
N ALA A 131 -3.29 5.43 4.04
CA ALA A 131 -3.88 6.76 4.23
C ALA A 131 -5.29 6.72 4.84
N PHE A 132 -5.51 5.81 5.81
CA PHE A 132 -6.79 5.68 6.53
C PHE A 132 -6.85 6.53 7.79
N HIS A 133 -5.70 6.96 8.31
CA HIS A 133 -5.65 7.83 9.47
C HIS A 133 -6.33 9.18 9.18
N PRO A 134 -7.17 9.73 10.09
CA PRO A 134 -7.89 10.99 9.87
C PRO A 134 -7.01 12.17 9.44
N VAL A 135 -5.77 12.25 9.91
CA VAL A 135 -4.80 13.27 9.49
C VAL A 135 -4.51 13.12 7.99
N ASN A 136 -4.22 11.92 7.50
CA ASN A 136 -3.94 11.68 6.09
C ASN A 136 -5.18 11.94 5.22
N VAL A 137 -6.36 11.52 5.69
CA VAL A 137 -7.63 11.83 5.01
C VAL A 137 -7.83 13.35 4.92
N GLY A 138 -7.55 14.10 6.00
CA GLY A 138 -7.60 15.56 6.00
C GLY A 138 -6.64 16.17 4.99
N HIS A 139 -5.40 15.69 4.93
CA HIS A 139 -4.40 16.13 3.95
C HIS A 139 -4.84 15.88 2.51
N ILE A 140 -5.45 14.71 2.23
CA ILE A 140 -6.00 14.41 0.90
C ILE A 140 -7.11 15.40 0.52
N MET A 141 -8.00 15.73 1.45
CA MET A 141 -9.12 16.64 1.19
C MET A 141 -8.67 18.07 0.87
N ILE A 142 -7.57 18.54 1.44
CA ILE A 142 -7.01 19.88 1.17
C ILE A 142 -5.96 19.88 0.04
N GLY A 143 -5.62 18.72 -0.52
CA GLY A 143 -4.64 18.60 -1.61
C GLY A 143 -3.17 18.67 -1.17
N ASP A 144 -2.90 18.51 0.12
CA ASP A 144 -1.54 18.50 0.72
C ASP A 144 -1.27 17.11 1.33
N PHE A 145 -1.08 16.12 0.48
CA PHE A 145 -0.95 14.73 0.90
C PHE A 145 0.44 14.14 0.62
N THR A 146 0.91 13.29 1.53
CA THR A 146 2.11 12.45 1.34
C THR A 146 1.73 11.08 0.81
N PHE A 147 0.66 10.50 1.33
CA PHE A 147 0.14 9.20 0.92
C PHE A 147 -1.24 9.32 0.27
N LEU A 148 -1.49 8.48 -0.71
CA LEU A 148 -2.82 8.26 -1.29
C LEU A 148 -3.21 6.80 -1.06
N PRO A 149 -4.50 6.52 -0.82
CA PRO A 149 -4.97 5.15 -0.76
C PRO A 149 -4.59 4.39 -2.03
N CYS A 150 -3.87 3.27 -1.87
CA CYS A 150 -3.22 2.58 -2.98
C CYS A 150 -4.20 2.10 -4.07
N THR A 151 -5.42 1.68 -3.69
CA THR A 151 -6.41 1.19 -4.65
C THR A 151 -6.88 2.29 -5.62
N PRO A 152 -7.41 3.44 -5.18
CA PRO A 152 -7.78 4.51 -6.11
C PRO A 152 -6.58 5.09 -6.84
N ALA A 153 -5.42 5.23 -6.20
CA ALA A 153 -4.21 5.71 -6.86
C ALA A 153 -3.79 4.78 -8.02
N GLY A 154 -3.81 3.47 -7.80
CA GLY A 154 -3.47 2.49 -8.84
C GLY A 154 -4.50 2.38 -9.98
N ILE A 155 -5.74 2.84 -9.78
CA ILE A 155 -6.75 2.92 -10.85
C ILE A 155 -6.45 4.14 -11.76
N MET A 156 -5.84 5.18 -11.23
CA MET A 156 -5.52 6.41 -11.96
C MET A 156 -4.21 6.34 -12.75
N GLU A 157 -3.37 5.33 -12.51
CA GLU A 157 -2.16 5.04 -13.28
C GLU A 157 -2.48 4.38 -14.63
#